data_50f77c3f379b638efaabab6c56b28ce6
#
_entry.id   50f77c3f379b638efaabab6c56b28ce6
#
_cell.length_a   1.000
_cell.length_b   1.000
_cell.length_c   1.000
_cell.angle_alpha   90.00
_cell.angle_beta   90.00
_cell.angle_gamma   90.00
#
_symmetry.space_group_name_H-M   'P 1'
#
loop_
_entity.id
_entity.type
_entity.pdbx_description
1 polymer ?
#
loop_
_entity_poly.entity_id
_entity_poly.type
_entity_poly.pdbx_seq_one_letter_code
_entity_poly.pdbx_strand_id
1 'polypeptide(L)'
;MYHCFRLRRGQDLYEEIEAYVKAHHIAAGAVVSGVGCVSRWRLRDATGVRVRSGEEDVEIVSLMGTVSEYGCHLHASFSREDLSAFGGHLLPGCTVTVSYT
;
A
#
# COMPACT_ATOMS: atom_id res chain seq x y z
N MET A 1 15.11 5.67 14.13
CA MET A 1 14.30 6.85 13.80
C MET A 1 12.95 6.44 13.26
N TYR A 2 11.91 7.10 13.71
CA TYR A 2 10.55 6.86 13.23
C TYR A 2 10.12 7.95 12.26
N HIS A 3 9.42 7.55 11.24
CA HIS A 3 8.77 8.45 10.29
C HIS A 3 7.27 8.20 10.33
N CYS A 4 6.49 9.26 10.30
CA CYS A 4 5.05 9.19 10.20
C CYS A 4 4.60 10.22 9.17
N PHE A 5 3.84 9.79 8.18
CA PHE A 5 3.36 10.68 7.13
C PHE A 5 2.00 10.23 6.63
N ARG A 6 1.31 11.16 6.01
CA ARG A 6 -0.04 10.96 5.52
C ARG A 6 -0.06 11.01 4.00
N LEU A 7 -0.79 10.08 3.42
CA LEU A 7 -1.12 10.12 2.00
C LEU A 7 -2.48 10.77 1.81
N ARG A 8 -2.65 11.43 0.67
CA ARG A 8 -3.86 12.16 0.35
C ARG A 8 -4.67 11.41 -0.71
N ARG A 9 -5.95 11.72 -0.75
CA ARG A 9 -6.84 11.19 -1.76
C ARG A 9 -6.30 11.38 -3.17
N GLY A 10 -6.34 10.31 -3.96
CA GLY A 10 -5.88 10.31 -5.35
C GLY A 10 -4.42 9.94 -5.53
N GLN A 11 -3.63 9.90 -4.45
CA GLN A 11 -2.24 9.47 -4.53
C GLN A 11 -2.14 7.96 -4.64
N ASP A 12 -1.05 7.48 -5.22
CA ASP A 12 -0.76 6.05 -5.31
C ASP A 12 -0.05 5.57 -4.04
N LEU A 13 -0.58 4.53 -3.42
CA LEU A 13 -0.05 4.02 -2.16
C LEU A 13 1.43 3.61 -2.28
N TYR A 14 1.77 2.81 -3.29
CA TYR A 14 3.14 2.34 -3.47
C TYR A 14 4.09 3.47 -3.86
N GLU A 15 3.71 4.25 -4.87
CA GLU A 15 4.58 5.29 -5.42
C GLU A 15 4.89 6.38 -4.40
N GLU A 16 3.92 6.75 -3.57
CA GLU A 16 4.14 7.78 -2.55
C GLU A 16 5.05 7.30 -1.42
N ILE A 17 4.94 6.03 -1.03
CA ILE A 17 5.87 5.44 -0.05
C ILE A 17 7.28 5.43 -0.63
N GLU A 18 7.44 4.98 -1.87
CA GLU A 18 8.73 4.96 -2.55
C GLU A 18 9.33 6.36 -2.67
N ALA A 19 8.53 7.34 -3.06
CA ALA A 19 8.95 8.73 -3.18
C ALA A 19 9.41 9.31 -1.84
N TYR A 20 8.67 9.02 -0.77
CA TYR A 20 9.03 9.45 0.58
C TYR A 20 10.36 8.87 1.03
N VAL A 21 10.54 7.57 0.82
CA VAL A 21 11.78 6.86 1.18
C VAL A 21 12.98 7.48 0.47
N LYS A 22 12.86 7.75 -0.82
CA LYS A 22 13.93 8.38 -1.62
C LYS A 22 14.20 9.81 -1.17
N ALA A 23 13.15 10.61 -0.97
CA ALA A 23 13.29 12.00 -0.56
C ALA A 23 13.96 12.17 0.80
N HIS A 24 13.77 11.22 1.70
CA HIS A 24 14.33 11.26 3.05
C HIS A 24 15.58 10.39 3.21
N HIS A 25 16.11 9.87 2.10
CA HIS A 25 17.36 9.08 2.08
C HIS A 25 17.33 7.93 3.08
N ILE A 26 16.22 7.20 3.13
CA ILE A 26 16.08 6.05 4.03
C ILE A 26 16.81 4.87 3.39
N ALA A 27 17.97 4.53 3.95
CA ALA A 27 18.79 3.46 3.41
C ALA A 27 18.16 2.08 3.61
N ALA A 28 17.53 1.87 4.77
CA ALA A 28 16.82 0.63 5.08
C ALA A 28 15.77 0.91 6.16
N GLY A 29 14.61 0.33 6.01
CA GLY A 29 13.54 0.49 6.97
C GLY A 29 12.46 -0.57 6.82
N ALA A 30 11.48 -0.51 7.70
CA ALA A 30 10.33 -1.39 7.66
C ALA A 30 9.07 -0.59 7.99
N VAL A 31 7.96 -1.01 7.41
CA VAL A 31 6.66 -0.42 7.74
C VAL A 31 6.20 -0.99 9.08
N VAL A 32 5.91 -0.11 10.03
CA VAL A 32 5.42 -0.50 11.36
C VAL A 32 3.91 -0.62 11.36
N SER A 33 3.22 0.33 10.74
CA SER A 33 1.76 0.36 10.71
C SER A 33 1.29 1.26 9.58
N GLY A 34 0.15 0.92 9.00
CA GLY A 34 -0.52 1.74 8.01
C GLY A 34 -2.01 1.47 8.04
N VAL A 35 -2.81 2.51 8.01
CA VAL A 35 -4.26 2.43 7.99
C VAL A 35 -4.82 3.36 6.92
N GLY A 36 -5.94 3.02 6.38
CA GLY A 36 -6.61 3.85 5.38
C GLY A 36 -7.44 3.02 4.41
N CYS A 37 -7.79 3.66 3.32
CA CYS A 37 -8.66 3.07 2.30
C CYS A 37 -8.10 3.34 0.91
N VAL A 38 -8.36 2.42 0.00
CA VAL A 38 -8.10 2.61 -1.42
C VAL A 38 -9.38 2.37 -2.22
N SER A 39 -9.52 3.05 -3.34
CA SER A 39 -10.66 2.90 -4.27
C SER A 39 -10.30 2.09 -5.51
N ARG A 40 -9.02 1.84 -5.70
CA ARG A 40 -8.48 1.00 -6.77
C ARG A 40 -7.31 0.24 -6.18
N TRP A 41 -7.19 -1.03 -6.53
CA TRP A 41 -6.08 -1.85 -6.05
C TRP A 41 -5.46 -2.66 -7.19
N ARG A 42 -4.17 -2.96 -7.04
CA ARG A 42 -3.41 -3.77 -7.98
C ARG A 42 -2.37 -4.54 -7.19
N LEU A 43 -2.46 -5.87 -7.26
CA LEU A 43 -1.63 -6.77 -6.48
C LEU A 43 -1.09 -7.89 -7.35
N ARG A 44 0.09 -8.39 -7.01
CA ARG A 44 0.60 -9.64 -7.58
C ARG A 44 0.27 -10.75 -6.60
N ASP A 45 -0.29 -11.85 -7.12
CA ASP A 45 -0.68 -12.97 -6.28
C ASP A 45 0.52 -13.89 -5.93
N ALA A 46 0.24 -14.93 -5.16
CA ALA A 46 1.27 -15.84 -4.64
C ALA A 46 1.96 -16.69 -5.72
N THR A 47 1.50 -16.65 -6.96
CA THR A 47 2.25 -17.28 -8.07
C THR A 47 3.55 -16.53 -8.35
N GLY A 48 3.63 -15.27 -7.94
CA GLY A 48 4.77 -14.40 -8.20
C GLY A 48 4.79 -13.81 -9.59
N VAL A 49 3.82 -14.16 -10.45
CA VAL A 49 3.78 -13.71 -11.84
C VAL A 49 2.43 -13.15 -12.28
N ARG A 50 1.35 -13.50 -11.60
CA ARG A 50 0.01 -13.07 -11.98
C ARG A 50 -0.39 -11.80 -11.24
N VAL A 51 -0.77 -10.78 -12.01
CA VAL A 51 -1.25 -9.51 -11.50
C VAL A 51 -2.77 -9.47 -11.57
N ARG A 52 -3.40 -9.01 -10.49
CA ARG A 52 -4.84 -8.79 -10.40
C ARG A 52 -5.10 -7.35 -9.98
N SER A 53 -6.22 -6.81 -10.42
CA SER A 53 -6.62 -5.45 -10.07
C SER A 53 -8.13 -5.36 -9.97
N GLY A 54 -8.60 -4.33 -9.28
CA GLY A 54 -10.02 -4.05 -9.15
C GLY A 54 -10.29 -2.60 -8.79
N GLU A 55 -11.51 -2.18 -9.04
CA GLU A 55 -12.03 -0.88 -8.65
C GLU A 55 -13.17 -1.09 -7.67
N GLU A 56 -12.89 -0.91 -6.40
CA GLU A 56 -13.85 -1.02 -5.29
C GLU A 56 -13.24 -0.35 -4.07
N ASP A 57 -14.09 0.18 -3.23
CA ASP A 57 -13.62 0.77 -1.97
C ASP A 57 -13.29 -0.35 -0.99
N VAL A 58 -12.05 -0.39 -0.55
CA VAL A 58 -11.57 -1.37 0.42
C VAL A 58 -10.73 -0.68 1.49
N GLU A 59 -10.76 -1.24 2.69
CA GLU A 59 -9.95 -0.75 3.81
C GLU A 59 -8.63 -1.51 3.89
N ILE A 60 -7.56 -0.78 4.21
CA ILE A 60 -6.26 -1.39 4.47
C ILE A 60 -6.31 -2.04 5.86
N VAL A 61 -6.20 -3.35 5.91
CA VAL A 61 -6.16 -4.13 7.15
C VAL A 61 -4.71 -4.25 7.64
N SER A 62 -3.79 -4.48 6.73
CA SER A 62 -2.37 -4.50 7.05
C SER A 62 -1.56 -3.97 5.87
N LEU A 63 -0.46 -3.33 6.21
CA LEU A 63 0.55 -2.87 5.27
C LEU A 63 1.90 -3.17 5.91
N MET A 64 2.63 -4.10 5.34
CA MET A 64 3.88 -4.62 5.90
C MET A 64 4.93 -4.68 4.82
N GLY A 65 6.17 -4.57 5.21
CA GLY A 65 7.27 -4.78 4.29
C GLY A 65 8.51 -4.00 4.65
N THR A 66 9.44 -4.03 3.72
CA THR A 66 10.74 -3.37 3.84
C THR A 66 10.88 -2.28 2.79
N VAL A 67 11.60 -1.24 3.15
CA VAL A 67 11.84 -0.09 2.28
C VAL A 67 13.32 0.23 2.22
N SER A 68 13.76 0.71 1.07
CA SER A 68 15.11 1.22 0.88
C SER A 68 15.13 2.19 -0.30
N GLU A 69 16.24 2.89 -0.47
CA GLU A 69 16.44 3.77 -1.63
C GLU A 69 16.46 2.99 -2.95
N TYR A 70 16.73 1.70 -2.89
CA TYR A 70 16.80 0.82 -4.07
C TYR A 70 15.45 0.21 -4.44
N GLY A 71 14.45 0.35 -3.59
CA GLY A 71 13.11 -0.16 -3.83
C GLY A 71 12.41 -0.55 -2.56
N CYS A 72 11.11 -0.76 -2.69
CA CYS A 72 10.24 -1.15 -1.60
C CYS A 72 9.62 -2.51 -1.90
N HIS A 73 9.58 -3.37 -0.89
CA HIS A 73 8.88 -4.66 -0.98
C HIS A 73 7.76 -4.66 0.05
N LEU A 74 6.56 -4.44 -0.42
CA LEU A 74 5.41 -4.22 0.44
C LEU A 74 4.33 -5.26 0.13
N HIS A 75 3.71 -5.76 1.19
CA HIS A 75 2.52 -6.59 1.12
C HIS A 75 1.38 -5.86 1.78
N ALA A 76 0.20 -5.98 1.20
CA ALA A 76 -1.00 -5.36 1.76
C ALA A 76 -2.14 -6.37 1.81
N SER A 77 -2.99 -6.21 2.82
CA SER A 77 -4.28 -6.88 2.85
C SER A 77 -5.39 -5.84 3.00
N PHE A 78 -6.50 -6.13 2.35
CA PHE A 78 -7.65 -5.24 2.29
C PHE A 78 -8.91 -5.96 2.75
N SER A 79 -9.85 -5.20 3.26
CA SER A 79 -11.18 -5.70 3.63
C SER A 79 -12.23 -5.06 2.76
N ARG A 80 -13.10 -5.88 2.19
CA ARG A 80 -14.23 -5.46 1.37
C ARG A 80 -15.43 -5.05 2.22
N GLU A 81 -16.43 -4.50 1.56
CA GLU A 81 -17.70 -4.13 2.19
C GLU A 81 -18.37 -5.29 2.93
N ASP A 82 -18.26 -6.50 2.42
CA ASP A 82 -18.80 -7.71 3.05
C ASP A 82 -17.86 -8.30 4.12
N LEU A 83 -16.78 -7.59 4.46
CA LEU A 83 -15.74 -7.99 5.41
C LEU A 83 -14.83 -9.13 4.92
N SER A 84 -15.00 -9.60 3.70
CA SER A 84 -14.03 -10.54 3.13
C SER A 84 -12.68 -9.85 2.93
N ALA A 85 -11.61 -10.57 3.20
CA ALA A 85 -10.26 -10.04 3.11
C ALA A 85 -9.48 -10.71 1.98
N PHE A 86 -8.62 -9.94 1.37
CA PHE A 86 -7.70 -10.42 0.35
C PHE A 86 -6.42 -9.59 0.42
N GLY A 87 -5.38 -10.07 -0.19
CA GLY A 87 -4.12 -9.34 -0.18
C GLY A 87 -3.10 -9.96 -1.10
N GLY A 88 -1.95 -9.33 -1.16
CA GLY A 88 -0.84 -9.77 -1.99
C GLY A 88 0.30 -8.80 -1.98
N HIS A 89 1.20 -8.99 -2.94
CA HIS A 89 2.33 -8.10 -3.14
C HIS A 89 1.84 -6.79 -3.76
N LEU A 90 2.13 -5.69 -3.07
CA LEU A 90 1.66 -4.36 -3.48
C LEU A 90 2.40 -3.87 -4.72
N LEU A 91 1.63 -3.46 -5.70
CA LEU A 91 2.15 -2.85 -6.93
C LEU A 91 1.67 -1.40 -7.02
N PRO A 92 2.30 -0.57 -7.87
CA PRO A 92 1.68 0.69 -8.26
C PRO A 92 0.29 0.46 -8.87
N GLY A 93 -0.64 1.36 -8.61
CA GLY A 93 -2.02 1.24 -9.07
C GLY A 93 -3.03 1.09 -7.94
N CYS A 94 -2.62 1.39 -6.70
CA CYS A 94 -3.51 1.40 -5.54
C CYS A 94 -3.81 2.86 -5.18
N THR A 95 -4.99 3.33 -5.51
CA THR A 95 -5.36 4.74 -5.35
C THR A 95 -5.95 4.98 -3.98
N VAL A 96 -5.30 5.86 -3.23
CA VAL A 96 -5.74 6.24 -1.88
C VAL A 96 -7.04 7.00 -1.95
N THR A 97 -7.99 6.65 -1.08
CA THR A 97 -9.22 7.39 -0.89
C THR A 97 -9.43 7.68 0.58
N VAL A 98 -10.29 8.64 0.87
CA VAL A 98 -10.62 9.02 2.24
C VAL A 98 -12.03 8.53 2.52
N SER A 99 -12.17 7.76 3.59
CA SER A 99 -13.48 7.38 4.08
C SER A 99 -14.09 8.56 4.84
N TYR A 100 -15.30 8.92 4.48
CA TYR A 100 -16.08 9.90 5.21
C TYR A 100 -17.09 9.15 6.06
N THR A 101 -16.91 9.24 7.32
CA THR A 101 -17.88 8.77 8.28
C THR A 101 -18.36 9.91 9.15
#